data_0a1684e50e2800dcb7dcc899d6a0382c
#
_entry.id   0a1684e50e2800dcb7dcc899d6a0382c
#
_cell.length_a   1.000
_cell.length_b   1.000
_cell.length_c   1.000
_cell.angle_alpha   90.00
_cell.angle_beta   90.00
_cell.angle_gamma   90.00
#
_symmetry.space_group_name_H-M   'P 1'
#
loop_
_entity.id
_entity.type
_entity.pdbx_description
1 polymer ?
#
loop_
_entity_poly.entity_id
_entity_poly.type
_entity_poly.pdbx_seq_one_letter_code
_entity_poly.pdbx_strand_id
1 'polypeptide(L)'
;MQTGGGESRLEIRNYLTSSYAEEIARDVRLGLSGGQKRIPSKYFYDERGSRLFEEICMLPEYYPTRTEMAILQEYAGAIMEPFAGGDLVEMGSGANWKICRLLDAAWQADSRVIRYVPVDVSEAALRTAAVDLLRRYDGLSVLGIVADFTRDLGSIPDNTSKIVSLFGGTLGNFTGPEAESLLGMVAGLMHPGDRFLLGLDMLKERAVLEAAYNDSRGVTAAFNRNILHVVNRELNAGFDPLLFDHVAFFNEDAEQIEMHLAAKQAMTVDIGLLDMAVEFREGETIHTEISRKFSRESAMRLFERAGLAAERWFTDDAGWFSLVELARND
;
A
#
# COMPACT_ATOMS: atom_id res chain seq x y z
N MET A 1 37.74 -23.97 19.46
CA MET A 1 36.30 -23.69 19.62
C MET A 1 36.14 -22.18 19.72
N GLN A 2 35.92 -21.53 18.61
CA GLN A 2 35.50 -20.12 18.57
C GLN A 2 34.03 -20.12 18.18
N THR A 3 33.17 -19.83 19.12
CA THR A 3 31.76 -19.54 18.88
C THR A 3 31.71 -18.13 18.28
N GLY A 4 31.73 -18.06 16.93
CA GLY A 4 31.43 -16.83 16.22
C GLY A 4 29.96 -16.46 16.55
N GLY A 5 29.76 -15.29 17.14
CA GLY A 5 28.44 -14.71 17.29
C GLY A 5 27.86 -14.45 15.92
N GLY A 6 26.93 -15.32 15.50
CA GLY A 6 26.12 -15.07 14.32
C GLY A 6 25.20 -13.91 14.65
N GLU A 7 25.46 -12.74 14.07
CA GLU A 7 24.49 -11.65 14.05
C GLU A 7 23.17 -12.23 13.54
N SER A 8 22.07 -12.01 14.28
CA SER A 8 20.76 -12.48 13.86
C SER A 8 20.44 -11.83 12.52
N ARG A 9 20.20 -12.63 11.47
CA ARG A 9 19.84 -12.13 10.13
C ARG A 9 18.50 -11.38 10.10
N LEU A 10 17.77 -11.36 11.21
CA LEU A 10 16.53 -10.63 11.41
C LEU A 10 16.68 -9.63 12.53
N GLU A 11 16.48 -8.37 12.20
CA GLU A 11 16.27 -7.28 13.16
C GLU A 11 14.92 -6.63 12.88
N ILE A 12 14.18 -6.24 13.91
CA ILE A 12 12.94 -5.45 13.77
C ILE A 12 13.04 -4.26 14.69
N ARG A 13 12.78 -3.07 14.14
CA ARG A 13 12.74 -1.79 14.85
C ARG A 13 11.36 -1.18 14.77
N ASN A 14 10.85 -0.71 15.92
CA ASN A 14 9.53 -0.08 15.98
C ASN A 14 9.68 1.43 16.24
N TYR A 15 9.13 2.22 15.33
CA TYR A 15 9.15 3.69 15.36
C TYR A 15 7.75 4.32 15.49
N LEU A 16 6.71 3.51 15.69
CA LEU A 16 5.38 4.06 15.92
C LEU A 16 5.33 4.88 17.21
N THR A 17 4.90 6.12 17.10
CA THR A 17 4.84 7.09 18.22
C THR A 17 3.48 7.18 18.88
N SER A 18 2.43 6.70 18.23
CA SER A 18 1.05 6.64 18.75
C SER A 18 0.57 5.21 18.80
N SER A 19 -0.28 4.88 19.76
CA SER A 19 -0.95 3.60 19.76
C SER A 19 -1.98 3.56 18.62
N TYR A 20 -2.18 2.39 18.05
CA TYR A 20 -3.21 2.17 17.03
C TYR A 20 -4.60 2.65 17.49
N ALA A 21 -4.94 2.41 18.78
CA ALA A 21 -6.20 2.83 19.38
C ALA A 21 -6.38 4.35 19.42
N GLU A 22 -5.33 5.11 19.75
CA GLU A 22 -5.39 6.58 19.74
C GLU A 22 -5.53 7.14 18.32
N GLU A 23 -4.87 6.51 17.36
CA GLU A 23 -4.91 6.93 15.97
C GLU A 23 -6.29 6.73 15.36
N ILE A 24 -6.87 5.52 15.48
CA ILE A 24 -8.21 5.23 14.97
C ILE A 24 -9.28 6.09 15.66
N ALA A 25 -9.14 6.34 16.97
CA ALA A 25 -10.04 7.20 17.72
C ALA A 25 -10.07 8.63 17.17
N ARG A 26 -8.90 9.20 16.90
CA ARG A 26 -8.77 10.53 16.29
C ARG A 26 -9.34 10.58 14.88
N ASP A 27 -8.94 9.63 14.03
CA ASP A 27 -9.30 9.61 12.61
C ASP A 27 -10.81 9.37 12.42
N VAL A 28 -11.41 8.48 13.22
CA VAL A 28 -12.87 8.23 13.21
C VAL A 28 -13.63 9.44 13.73
N ARG A 29 -13.19 10.06 14.84
CA ARG A 29 -13.85 11.29 15.35
C ARG A 29 -13.86 12.38 14.29
N LEU A 30 -12.73 12.67 13.67
CA LEU A 30 -12.60 13.69 12.63
C LEU A 30 -13.42 13.33 11.38
N GLY A 31 -13.27 12.10 10.92
CA GLY A 31 -13.88 11.66 9.67
C GLY A 31 -15.40 11.56 9.72
N LEU A 32 -15.97 11.12 10.83
CA LEU A 32 -17.44 10.98 10.96
C LEU A 32 -18.15 12.26 11.43
N SER A 33 -17.40 13.29 11.85
CA SER A 33 -17.97 14.62 12.18
C SER A 33 -18.11 15.54 10.96
N GLY A 34 -17.52 15.19 9.81
CA GLY A 34 -17.52 16.00 8.59
C GLY A 34 -18.85 15.94 7.82
N GLY A 35 -19.05 16.88 6.88
CA GLY A 35 -20.19 16.88 5.98
C GLY A 35 -20.23 15.63 5.08
N GLN A 36 -19.10 15.25 4.46
CA GLN A 36 -18.90 13.92 3.89
C GLN A 36 -18.20 13.06 4.93
N LYS A 37 -18.90 12.07 5.44
CA LYS A 37 -18.33 11.11 6.39
C LYS A 37 -17.26 10.27 5.72
N ARG A 38 -16.14 10.01 6.42
CA ARG A 38 -15.02 9.21 5.90
C ARG A 38 -14.35 8.39 7.00
N ILE A 39 -13.78 7.26 6.62
CA ILE A 39 -12.87 6.47 7.47
C ILE A 39 -11.68 6.08 6.59
N PRO A 40 -10.43 6.37 7.01
CA PRO A 40 -9.24 6.07 6.20
C PRO A 40 -9.09 4.60 5.86
N SER A 41 -8.72 4.30 4.61
CA SER A 41 -8.59 2.95 4.05
C SER A 41 -7.54 2.08 4.75
N LYS A 42 -6.55 2.67 5.44
CA LYS A 42 -5.56 1.92 6.23
C LYS A 42 -6.21 1.00 7.27
N TYR A 43 -7.43 1.29 7.73
CA TYR A 43 -8.17 0.47 8.69
C TYR A 43 -8.88 -0.74 8.07
N PHE A 44 -8.79 -0.95 6.77
CA PHE A 44 -9.21 -2.21 6.16
C PHE A 44 -8.35 -3.40 6.59
N TYR A 45 -7.05 -3.18 6.81
CA TYR A 45 -6.01 -4.22 6.85
C TYR A 45 -5.75 -4.79 8.26
N ASP A 46 -6.83 -5.14 9.00
CA ASP A 46 -6.69 -6.05 10.11
C ASP A 46 -6.49 -7.50 9.60
N GLU A 47 -6.36 -8.47 10.48
CA GLU A 47 -6.14 -9.89 10.10
C GLU A 47 -7.22 -10.40 9.14
N ARG A 48 -8.49 -10.05 9.36
CA ARG A 48 -9.60 -10.44 8.47
C ARG A 48 -9.53 -9.69 7.14
N GLY A 49 -9.31 -8.39 7.19
CA GLY A 49 -9.23 -7.57 6.00
C GLY A 49 -8.05 -7.95 5.10
N SER A 50 -6.91 -8.29 5.69
CA SER A 50 -5.75 -8.78 4.93
C SER A 50 -6.08 -10.09 4.19
N ARG A 51 -6.77 -11.03 4.83
CA ARG A 51 -7.25 -12.26 4.14
C ARG A 51 -8.22 -11.96 3.01
N LEU A 52 -9.19 -11.04 3.24
CA LEU A 52 -10.12 -10.62 2.19
C LEU A 52 -9.39 -9.95 1.02
N PHE A 53 -8.35 -9.15 1.30
CA PHE A 53 -7.55 -8.55 0.25
C PHE A 53 -6.75 -9.59 -0.55
N GLU A 54 -6.21 -10.61 0.10
CA GLU A 54 -5.58 -11.75 -0.60
C GLU A 54 -6.59 -12.47 -1.51
N GLU A 55 -7.84 -12.65 -1.05
CA GLU A 55 -8.91 -13.20 -1.89
C GLU A 55 -9.23 -12.27 -3.09
N ILE A 56 -9.29 -10.94 -2.86
CA ILE A 56 -9.47 -9.95 -3.95
C ILE A 56 -8.35 -10.09 -4.99
N CYS A 57 -7.10 -10.21 -4.56
CA CYS A 57 -5.95 -10.38 -5.46
C CYS A 57 -6.06 -11.61 -6.39
N MET A 58 -6.86 -12.60 -6.01
CA MET A 58 -7.10 -13.83 -6.79
C MET A 58 -8.34 -13.76 -7.70
N LEU A 59 -9.13 -12.67 -7.62
CA LEU A 59 -10.33 -12.50 -8.44
C LEU A 59 -9.99 -12.22 -9.91
N PRO A 60 -10.74 -12.78 -10.85
CA PRO A 60 -10.53 -12.51 -12.27
C PRO A 60 -10.78 -11.05 -12.65
N GLU A 61 -11.67 -10.36 -11.94
CA GLU A 61 -11.97 -8.94 -12.15
C GLU A 61 -10.85 -8.02 -11.62
N TYR A 62 -10.12 -8.44 -10.58
CA TYR A 62 -9.06 -7.63 -9.98
C TYR A 62 -7.73 -7.80 -10.71
N TYR A 63 -7.57 -7.05 -11.80
CA TYR A 63 -6.40 -7.10 -12.68
C TYR A 63 -5.09 -6.56 -12.05
N PRO A 64 -5.08 -5.58 -11.09
CA PRO A 64 -3.84 -4.88 -10.71
C PRO A 64 -2.73 -5.84 -10.24
N THR A 65 -3.02 -6.76 -9.33
CA THR A 65 -2.01 -7.69 -8.80
C THR A 65 -1.41 -8.58 -9.87
N ARG A 66 -2.25 -9.23 -10.71
CA ARG A 66 -1.74 -10.14 -11.74
C ARG A 66 -0.95 -9.41 -12.83
N THR A 67 -1.36 -8.18 -13.17
CA THR A 67 -0.68 -7.37 -14.18
C THR A 67 0.68 -6.89 -13.69
N GLU A 68 0.75 -6.36 -12.46
CA GLU A 68 2.02 -5.97 -11.84
C GLU A 68 2.97 -7.17 -11.67
N MET A 69 2.43 -8.34 -11.28
CA MET A 69 3.22 -9.57 -11.20
C MET A 69 3.78 -10.03 -12.55
N ALA A 70 3.01 -9.86 -13.64
CA ALA A 70 3.48 -10.17 -14.98
C ALA A 70 4.64 -9.24 -15.39
N ILE A 71 4.52 -7.94 -15.14
CA ILE A 71 5.59 -6.96 -15.38
C ILE A 71 6.84 -7.32 -14.56
N LEU A 72 6.70 -7.61 -13.27
CA LEU A 72 7.83 -8.02 -12.43
C LEU A 72 8.46 -9.32 -12.94
N GLN A 73 7.67 -10.29 -13.37
CA GLN A 73 8.19 -11.55 -13.90
C GLN A 73 9.00 -11.35 -15.18
N GLU A 74 8.60 -10.43 -16.03
CA GLU A 74 9.28 -10.13 -17.30
C GLU A 74 10.52 -9.26 -17.10
N TYR A 75 10.44 -8.23 -16.24
CA TYR A 75 11.45 -7.19 -16.17
C TYR A 75 12.31 -7.20 -14.91
N ALA A 76 12.09 -8.10 -13.92
CA ALA A 76 12.88 -8.12 -12.69
C ALA A 76 14.40 -8.23 -12.96
N GLY A 77 14.81 -9.03 -13.93
CA GLY A 77 16.22 -9.13 -14.34
C GLY A 77 16.78 -7.79 -14.79
N ALA A 78 16.09 -7.10 -15.70
CA ALA A 78 16.49 -5.78 -16.19
C ALA A 78 16.48 -4.70 -15.09
N ILE A 79 15.54 -4.79 -14.15
CA ILE A 79 15.45 -3.88 -13.00
C ILE A 79 16.64 -4.08 -12.07
N MET A 80 17.04 -5.33 -11.82
CA MET A 80 18.09 -5.66 -10.85
C MET A 80 19.50 -5.62 -11.45
N GLU A 81 19.67 -5.79 -12.78
CA GLU A 81 20.98 -5.82 -13.44
C GLU A 81 21.92 -4.65 -13.07
N PRO A 82 21.44 -3.38 -13.04
CA PRO A 82 22.30 -2.24 -12.68
C PRO A 82 22.53 -2.12 -11.17
N PHE A 83 21.92 -2.97 -10.33
CA PHE A 83 22.04 -2.88 -8.87
C PHE A 83 23.23 -3.67 -8.37
N ALA A 84 24.31 -2.96 -8.02
CA ALA A 84 25.57 -3.58 -7.55
C ALA A 84 25.49 -4.16 -6.12
N GLY A 85 24.36 -3.99 -5.43
CA GLY A 85 24.10 -4.40 -4.06
C GLY A 85 23.81 -3.21 -3.14
N GLY A 86 23.14 -3.49 -2.02
CA GLY A 86 22.70 -2.49 -1.06
C GLY A 86 21.38 -2.90 -0.37
N ASP A 87 20.53 -1.94 -0.09
CA ASP A 87 19.25 -2.16 0.54
C ASP A 87 18.11 -2.23 -0.50
N LEU A 88 17.29 -3.25 -0.39
CA LEU A 88 16.02 -3.33 -1.11
C LEU A 88 14.91 -2.96 -0.12
N VAL A 89 14.42 -1.73 -0.23
CA VAL A 89 13.41 -1.16 0.68
C VAL A 89 12.03 -1.31 0.07
N GLU A 90 11.07 -1.84 0.82
CA GLU A 90 9.68 -1.96 0.37
C GLU A 90 8.73 -1.26 1.35
N MET A 91 8.05 -0.24 0.86
CA MET A 91 7.02 0.49 1.62
C MET A 91 5.67 -0.21 1.46
N GLY A 92 5.03 -0.58 2.58
CA GLY A 92 3.79 -1.36 2.58
C GLY A 92 4.03 -2.79 2.10
N SER A 93 4.91 -3.52 2.79
CA SER A 93 5.47 -4.78 2.30
C SER A 93 4.46 -5.93 2.12
N GLY A 94 3.34 -5.92 2.84
CA GLY A 94 2.26 -6.89 2.63
C GLY A 94 2.72 -8.33 2.42
N ALA A 95 2.20 -8.97 1.37
CA ALA A 95 2.60 -10.31 0.97
C ALA A 95 3.88 -10.31 0.10
N ASN A 96 4.81 -11.22 0.37
CA ASN A 96 6.15 -11.28 -0.24
C ASN A 96 6.22 -11.55 -1.75
N TRP A 97 5.11 -11.72 -2.44
CA TRP A 97 5.09 -12.23 -3.83
C TRP A 97 5.87 -11.35 -4.81
N LYS A 98 5.75 -10.05 -4.65
CA LYS A 98 6.35 -9.05 -5.55
C LYS A 98 7.84 -8.94 -5.30
N ILE A 99 8.23 -8.76 -4.05
CA ILE A 99 9.63 -8.63 -3.68
C ILE A 99 10.43 -9.90 -3.98
N CYS A 100 9.81 -11.08 -3.89
CA CYS A 100 10.45 -12.34 -4.29
C CYS A 100 10.89 -12.33 -5.75
N ARG A 101 10.21 -11.62 -6.67
CA ARG A 101 10.64 -11.53 -8.08
C ARG A 101 11.94 -10.78 -8.23
N LEU A 102 12.10 -9.68 -7.49
CA LEU A 102 13.35 -8.92 -7.48
C LEU A 102 14.48 -9.70 -6.80
N LEU A 103 14.19 -10.34 -5.67
CA LEU A 103 15.16 -11.18 -4.97
C LEU A 103 15.61 -12.38 -5.82
N ASP A 104 14.68 -13.08 -6.49
CA ASP A 104 15.01 -14.20 -7.39
C ASP A 104 15.94 -13.72 -8.52
N ALA A 105 15.64 -12.56 -9.13
CA ALA A 105 16.48 -11.98 -10.18
C ALA A 105 17.87 -11.58 -9.67
N ALA A 106 17.95 -10.96 -8.48
CA ALA A 106 19.20 -10.59 -7.84
C ALA A 106 20.09 -11.82 -7.56
N TRP A 107 19.51 -12.91 -7.03
CA TRP A 107 20.23 -14.16 -6.75
C TRP A 107 20.73 -14.85 -8.03
N GLN A 108 19.94 -14.81 -9.12
CA GLN A 108 20.35 -15.36 -10.42
C GLN A 108 21.50 -14.58 -11.08
N ALA A 109 21.53 -13.26 -10.88
CA ALA A 109 22.55 -12.39 -11.46
C ALA A 109 23.82 -12.27 -10.59
N ASP A 110 23.94 -13.03 -9.49
CA ASP A 110 25.00 -12.87 -8.47
C ASP A 110 25.09 -11.41 -7.94
N SER A 111 23.99 -10.68 -8.08
CA SER A 111 23.85 -9.34 -7.54
C SER A 111 23.68 -9.41 -6.03
N ARG A 112 24.53 -8.72 -5.28
CA ARG A 112 24.52 -8.80 -3.83
C ARG A 112 23.48 -7.85 -3.24
N VAL A 113 22.25 -8.31 -3.10
CA VAL A 113 21.32 -7.68 -2.14
C VAL A 113 21.89 -7.91 -0.74
N ILE A 114 22.29 -6.85 -0.10
CA ILE A 114 22.89 -6.94 1.24
C ILE A 114 21.79 -7.15 2.26
N ARG A 115 20.69 -6.39 2.11
CA ARG A 115 19.62 -6.36 3.10
C ARG A 115 18.25 -6.04 2.47
N TYR A 116 17.20 -6.76 2.90
CA TYR A 116 15.82 -6.38 2.65
C TYR A 116 15.29 -5.55 3.81
N VAL A 117 14.68 -4.41 3.50
CA VAL A 117 14.16 -3.45 4.48
C VAL A 117 12.67 -3.23 4.24
N PRO A 118 11.81 -4.14 4.71
CA PRO A 118 10.36 -3.93 4.66
C PRO A 118 9.92 -2.89 5.68
N VAL A 119 9.03 -1.98 5.26
CA VAL A 119 8.41 -0.95 6.10
C VAL A 119 6.91 -1.17 6.13
N ASP A 120 6.35 -1.43 7.31
CA ASP A 120 4.91 -1.66 7.48
C ASP A 120 4.49 -1.27 8.90
N VAL A 121 3.21 -1.00 9.12
CA VAL A 121 2.66 -0.72 10.47
C VAL A 121 2.44 -1.99 11.29
N SER A 122 2.44 -3.17 10.66
CA SER A 122 2.20 -4.46 11.29
C SER A 122 3.49 -5.23 11.58
N GLU A 123 3.98 -5.20 12.81
CA GLU A 123 5.14 -6.01 13.22
C GLU A 123 4.94 -7.51 12.97
N ALA A 124 3.71 -8.02 13.19
CA ALA A 124 3.42 -9.42 13.00
C ALA A 124 3.54 -9.84 11.53
N ALA A 125 3.05 -9.01 10.61
CA ALA A 125 3.19 -9.23 9.17
C ALA A 125 4.67 -9.21 8.74
N LEU A 126 5.42 -8.20 9.17
CA LEU A 126 6.87 -8.09 8.90
C LEU A 126 7.64 -9.32 9.39
N ARG A 127 7.35 -9.79 10.59
CA ARG A 127 8.02 -10.95 11.18
C ARG A 127 7.73 -12.23 10.41
N THR A 128 6.47 -12.45 10.04
CA THR A 128 6.05 -13.61 9.25
C THR A 128 6.73 -13.62 7.89
N ALA A 129 6.66 -12.51 7.17
CA ALA A 129 7.27 -12.31 5.87
C ALA A 129 8.80 -12.53 5.91
N ALA A 130 9.47 -11.95 6.92
CA ALA A 130 10.91 -12.07 7.09
C ALA A 130 11.36 -13.52 7.31
N VAL A 131 10.65 -14.28 8.15
CA VAL A 131 11.00 -15.69 8.42
C VAL A 131 10.96 -16.53 7.15
N ASP A 132 9.98 -16.33 6.29
CA ASP A 132 9.85 -17.08 5.04
C ASP A 132 10.96 -16.71 4.04
N LEU A 133 11.28 -15.42 3.92
CA LEU A 133 12.38 -14.95 3.05
C LEU A 133 13.75 -15.47 3.51
N LEU A 134 14.02 -15.43 4.81
CA LEU A 134 15.29 -15.93 5.37
C LEU A 134 15.48 -17.45 5.22
N ARG A 135 14.41 -18.21 5.06
CA ARG A 135 14.46 -19.64 4.72
C ARG A 135 14.75 -19.85 3.24
N ARG A 136 14.25 -18.97 2.38
CA ARG A 136 14.36 -19.08 0.93
C ARG A 136 15.68 -18.58 0.38
N TYR A 137 16.24 -17.52 0.98
CA TYR A 137 17.43 -16.83 0.47
C TYR A 137 18.58 -16.91 1.48
N ASP A 138 19.57 -17.77 1.17
CA ASP A 138 20.80 -17.86 1.97
C ASP A 138 21.62 -16.56 1.82
N GLY A 139 22.11 -16.03 2.95
CA GLY A 139 22.89 -14.78 2.96
C GLY A 139 22.05 -13.50 2.98
N LEU A 140 20.72 -13.57 2.80
CA LEU A 140 19.83 -12.43 3.01
C LEU A 140 19.84 -12.02 4.48
N SER A 141 19.86 -10.71 4.76
CA SER A 141 19.50 -10.13 6.05
C SER A 141 18.24 -9.29 5.92
N VAL A 142 17.46 -9.20 6.98
CA VAL A 142 16.21 -8.44 7.00
C VAL A 142 16.21 -7.47 8.16
N LEU A 143 15.95 -6.20 7.86
CA LEU A 143 15.68 -5.14 8.83
C LEU A 143 14.23 -4.70 8.68
N GLY A 144 13.33 -5.27 9.47
CA GLY A 144 11.93 -4.85 9.50
C GLY A 144 11.77 -3.52 10.23
N ILE A 145 11.09 -2.57 9.60
CA ILE A 145 10.81 -1.25 10.15
C ILE A 145 9.30 -1.14 10.38
N VAL A 146 8.89 -1.09 11.66
CA VAL A 146 7.49 -0.85 12.03
C VAL A 146 7.29 0.65 12.07
N ALA A 147 6.72 1.22 11.02
CA ALA A 147 6.50 2.66 10.86
C ALA A 147 5.37 2.96 9.89
N ASP A 148 4.79 4.15 10.02
CA ASP A 148 3.88 4.73 9.02
C ASP A 148 4.71 5.51 7.98
N PHE A 149 4.97 4.89 6.84
CA PHE A 149 5.77 5.48 5.75
C PHE A 149 5.15 6.75 5.14
N THR A 150 3.90 7.06 5.47
CA THR A 150 3.25 8.28 5.00
C THR A 150 3.64 9.52 5.83
N ARG A 151 4.33 9.32 6.94
CA ARG A 151 4.67 10.39 7.89
C ARG A 151 6.16 10.65 8.02
N ASP A 152 6.93 9.58 8.06
CA ASP A 152 8.38 9.69 8.28
C ASP A 152 9.12 8.51 7.66
N LEU A 153 10.04 8.81 6.75
CA LEU A 153 10.96 7.85 6.15
C LEU A 153 12.37 7.89 6.80
N GLY A 154 12.60 8.75 7.79
CA GLY A 154 13.90 8.90 8.46
C GLY A 154 14.34 7.67 9.24
N SER A 155 13.45 6.70 9.47
CA SER A 155 13.77 5.39 10.04
C SER A 155 14.47 4.44 9.07
N ILE A 156 14.40 4.71 7.76
CA ILE A 156 15.05 3.92 6.71
C ILE A 156 16.55 4.23 6.71
N PRO A 157 17.44 3.21 6.71
CA PRO A 157 18.88 3.43 6.72
C PRO A 157 19.37 4.24 5.52
N ASP A 158 20.32 5.14 5.78
CA ASP A 158 20.83 6.09 4.79
C ASP A 158 22.29 5.87 4.39
N ASN A 159 22.90 4.79 4.85
CA ASN A 159 24.32 4.53 4.70
C ASN A 159 24.68 3.54 3.59
N THR A 160 23.70 3.11 2.80
CA THR A 160 23.90 2.16 1.70
C THR A 160 23.14 2.62 0.47
N SER A 161 23.63 2.22 -0.72
CA SER A 161 22.87 2.30 -1.97
C SER A 161 21.56 1.55 -1.85
N LYS A 162 20.48 2.08 -2.40
CA LYS A 162 19.15 1.46 -2.23
C LYS A 162 18.29 1.48 -3.48
N ILE A 163 17.43 0.47 -3.59
CA ILE A 163 16.20 0.53 -4.38
C ILE A 163 15.05 0.64 -3.40
N VAL A 164 14.32 1.74 -3.45
CA VAL A 164 13.04 1.90 -2.73
C VAL A 164 11.92 1.39 -3.63
N SER A 165 10.92 0.74 -3.09
CA SER A 165 9.75 0.28 -3.86
C SER A 165 8.44 0.61 -3.16
N LEU A 166 7.42 0.97 -3.95
CA LEU A 166 6.03 1.10 -3.54
C LEU A 166 5.16 0.43 -4.61
N PHE A 167 4.69 -0.76 -4.31
CA PHE A 167 3.95 -1.62 -5.23
C PHE A 167 2.43 -1.48 -5.07
N GLY A 168 1.67 -2.19 -5.92
CA GLY A 168 0.24 -2.39 -5.78
C GLY A 168 -0.64 -1.23 -6.23
N GLY A 169 -0.06 -0.21 -6.85
CA GLY A 169 -0.81 1.02 -7.15
C GLY A 169 -1.17 1.83 -5.91
N THR A 170 -0.49 1.56 -4.79
CA THR A 170 -0.74 2.17 -3.46
C THR A 170 -0.70 3.69 -3.49
N LEU A 171 0.10 4.29 -4.39
CA LEU A 171 0.12 5.75 -4.57
C LEU A 171 -1.26 6.30 -4.94
N GLY A 172 -2.11 5.50 -5.58
CA GLY A 172 -3.49 5.88 -5.91
C GLY A 172 -4.40 6.10 -4.70
N ASN A 173 -4.06 5.57 -3.53
CA ASN A 173 -4.85 5.73 -2.31
C ASN A 173 -4.63 7.10 -1.62
N PHE A 174 -3.79 7.94 -2.19
CA PHE A 174 -3.47 9.28 -1.70
C PHE A 174 -4.08 10.35 -2.59
N THR A 175 -4.57 11.44 -2.00
CA THR A 175 -4.93 12.66 -2.74
C THR A 175 -3.73 13.23 -3.48
N GLY A 176 -3.94 14.14 -4.45
CA GLY A 176 -2.84 14.75 -5.18
C GLY A 176 -1.74 15.34 -4.28
N PRO A 177 -2.08 16.20 -3.31
CA PRO A 177 -1.11 16.76 -2.38
C PRO A 177 -0.41 15.73 -1.49
N GLU A 178 -1.13 14.70 -1.01
CA GLU A 178 -0.55 13.62 -0.20
C GLU A 178 0.43 12.77 -1.02
N ALA A 179 0.07 12.42 -2.25
CA ALA A 179 0.95 11.69 -3.17
C ALA A 179 2.22 12.49 -3.48
N GLU A 180 2.09 13.79 -3.77
CA GLU A 180 3.23 14.69 -4.00
C GLU A 180 4.13 14.77 -2.77
N SER A 181 3.56 14.89 -1.57
CA SER A 181 4.31 14.89 -0.31
C SER A 181 5.06 13.59 -0.08
N LEU A 182 4.41 12.43 -0.29
CA LEU A 182 5.04 11.11 -0.14
C LEU A 182 6.21 10.95 -1.13
N LEU A 183 6.01 11.28 -2.40
CA LEU A 183 7.06 11.21 -3.41
C LEU A 183 8.22 12.15 -3.09
N GLY A 184 7.94 13.36 -2.58
CA GLY A 184 8.95 14.33 -2.12
C GLY A 184 9.77 13.79 -0.93
N MET A 185 9.14 13.09 0.01
CA MET A 185 9.87 12.42 1.11
C MET A 185 10.77 11.30 0.58
N VAL A 186 10.31 10.51 -0.40
CA VAL A 186 11.13 9.48 -1.04
C VAL A 186 12.31 10.12 -1.79
N ALA A 187 12.07 11.17 -2.55
CA ALA A 187 13.15 11.92 -3.23
C ALA A 187 14.20 12.44 -2.23
N GLY A 188 13.74 12.93 -1.05
CA GLY A 188 14.63 13.38 0.03
C GLY A 188 15.47 12.26 0.68
N LEU A 189 15.02 11.02 0.60
CA LEU A 189 15.73 9.84 1.09
C LEU A 189 16.80 9.34 0.09
N MET A 190 16.64 9.66 -1.20
CA MET A 190 17.49 9.12 -2.27
C MET A 190 18.78 9.90 -2.45
N HIS A 191 19.89 9.15 -2.63
CA HIS A 191 21.18 9.67 -3.05
C HIS A 191 21.43 9.42 -4.55
N PRO A 192 22.43 10.07 -5.15
CA PRO A 192 22.81 9.78 -6.53
C PRO A 192 23.11 8.28 -6.72
N GLY A 193 22.43 7.67 -7.69
CA GLY A 193 22.51 6.24 -7.97
C GLY A 193 21.46 5.37 -7.26
N ASP A 194 20.72 5.90 -6.28
CA ASP A 194 19.54 5.24 -5.73
C ASP A 194 18.36 5.28 -6.73
N ARG A 195 17.47 4.32 -6.61
CA ARG A 195 16.30 4.22 -7.49
C ARG A 195 15.03 4.00 -6.69
N PHE A 196 13.93 4.52 -7.23
CA PHE A 196 12.60 4.28 -6.69
C PHE A 196 11.74 3.56 -7.72
N LEU A 197 11.26 2.36 -7.39
CA LEU A 197 10.40 1.54 -8.22
C LEU A 197 8.94 1.71 -7.77
N LEU A 198 8.14 2.36 -8.61
CA LEU A 198 6.78 2.75 -8.30
C LEU A 198 5.76 2.03 -9.17
N GLY A 199 4.81 1.32 -8.55
CA GLY A 199 3.66 0.71 -9.21
C GLY A 199 2.53 1.71 -9.43
N LEU A 200 2.06 1.83 -10.67
CA LEU A 200 0.96 2.72 -11.05
C LEU A 200 -0.14 1.97 -11.79
N ASP A 201 -1.36 2.13 -11.30
CA ASP A 201 -2.56 1.69 -12.01
C ASP A 201 -2.96 2.75 -13.05
N MET A 202 -2.91 2.37 -14.33
CA MET A 202 -3.09 3.30 -15.43
C MET A 202 -4.57 3.51 -15.76
N LEU A 203 -4.90 4.69 -16.31
CA LEU A 203 -6.23 4.96 -16.86
C LEU A 203 -6.56 3.97 -17.97
N LYS A 204 -7.77 3.45 -17.94
CA LYS A 204 -8.33 2.51 -18.91
C LYS A 204 -9.85 2.61 -18.95
N GLU A 205 -10.49 1.73 -19.69
CA GLU A 205 -11.95 1.70 -19.81
C GLU A 205 -12.64 1.63 -18.43
N ARG A 206 -13.63 2.49 -18.24
CA ARG A 206 -14.43 2.58 -16.99
C ARG A 206 -14.96 1.23 -16.54
N ALA A 207 -15.47 0.42 -17.45
CA ALA A 207 -16.05 -0.88 -17.14
C ALA A 207 -15.01 -1.84 -16.50
N VAL A 208 -13.74 -1.79 -16.95
CA VAL A 208 -12.64 -2.57 -16.38
C VAL A 208 -12.31 -2.08 -14.97
N LEU A 209 -12.24 -0.75 -14.81
CA LEU A 209 -11.95 -0.12 -13.51
C LEU A 209 -13.02 -0.46 -12.46
N GLU A 210 -14.30 -0.28 -12.82
CA GLU A 210 -15.41 -0.52 -11.89
C GLU A 210 -15.58 -2.01 -11.55
N ALA A 211 -15.37 -2.92 -12.52
CA ALA A 211 -15.46 -4.35 -12.27
C ALA A 211 -14.43 -4.84 -11.23
N ALA A 212 -13.24 -4.26 -11.20
CA ALA A 212 -12.19 -4.61 -10.24
C ALA A 212 -12.57 -4.31 -8.79
N TYR A 213 -13.50 -3.37 -8.57
CA TYR A 213 -13.98 -2.97 -7.23
C TYR A 213 -15.43 -3.40 -6.94
N ASN A 214 -16.10 -4.05 -7.92
CA ASN A 214 -17.46 -4.59 -7.80
C ASN A 214 -17.50 -6.04 -8.29
N ASP A 215 -16.64 -6.87 -7.71
CA ASP A 215 -16.53 -8.28 -8.10
C ASP A 215 -17.84 -9.04 -7.93
N SER A 216 -18.07 -10.00 -8.82
CA SER A 216 -19.31 -10.80 -8.86
C SER A 216 -19.51 -11.69 -7.63
N ARG A 217 -18.45 -11.98 -6.86
CA ARG A 217 -18.47 -12.78 -5.64
C ARG A 217 -18.75 -11.96 -4.38
N GLY A 218 -18.66 -10.62 -4.46
CA GLY A 218 -18.88 -9.71 -3.33
C GLY A 218 -17.75 -9.70 -2.30
N VAL A 219 -16.56 -10.14 -2.67
CA VAL A 219 -15.39 -10.15 -1.76
C VAL A 219 -14.96 -8.73 -1.45
N THR A 220 -14.91 -7.83 -2.46
CA THR A 220 -14.60 -6.41 -2.26
C THR A 220 -15.64 -5.73 -1.37
N ALA A 221 -16.91 -6.07 -1.54
CA ALA A 221 -17.97 -5.57 -0.65
C ALA A 221 -17.78 -6.02 0.80
N ALA A 222 -17.34 -7.29 1.02
CA ALA A 222 -17.02 -7.80 2.35
C ALA A 222 -15.80 -7.09 2.94
N PHE A 223 -14.78 -6.84 2.14
CA PHE A 223 -13.59 -6.09 2.51
C PHE A 223 -13.93 -4.65 2.90
N ASN A 224 -14.75 -3.95 2.10
CA ASN A 224 -15.17 -2.59 2.41
C ASN A 224 -15.94 -2.53 3.74
N ARG A 225 -16.91 -3.45 3.97
CA ARG A 225 -17.65 -3.51 5.24
C ARG A 225 -16.79 -3.91 6.44
N ASN A 226 -15.61 -4.53 6.21
CA ASN A 226 -14.71 -4.91 7.30
C ASN A 226 -14.27 -3.73 8.15
N ILE A 227 -14.15 -2.53 7.55
CA ILE A 227 -13.76 -1.32 8.29
C ILE A 227 -14.71 -1.01 9.45
N LEU A 228 -16.02 -1.30 9.30
CA LEU A 228 -17.01 -1.13 10.37
C LEU A 228 -16.81 -2.14 11.51
N HIS A 229 -16.40 -3.38 11.20
CA HIS A 229 -16.02 -4.36 12.22
C HIS A 229 -14.79 -3.91 13.00
N VAL A 230 -13.81 -3.30 12.32
CA VAL A 230 -12.62 -2.72 12.97
C VAL A 230 -13.02 -1.59 13.91
N VAL A 231 -13.80 -0.62 13.43
CA VAL A 231 -14.27 0.50 14.26
C VAL A 231 -15.10 0.01 15.45
N ASN A 232 -15.97 -0.99 15.26
CA ASN A 232 -16.74 -1.58 16.36
C ASN A 232 -15.83 -2.18 17.43
N ARG A 233 -14.83 -2.97 17.03
CA ARG A 233 -13.91 -3.63 17.94
C ARG A 233 -13.01 -2.64 18.68
N GLU A 234 -12.45 -1.69 17.98
CA GLU A 234 -11.46 -0.77 18.54
C GLU A 234 -12.08 0.36 19.36
N LEU A 235 -13.30 0.79 19.01
CA LEU A 235 -13.92 1.98 19.62
C LEU A 235 -15.25 1.68 20.34
N ASN A 236 -15.60 0.40 20.54
CA ASN A 236 -16.88 -0.01 21.11
C ASN A 236 -18.07 0.67 20.39
N ALA A 237 -18.03 0.64 19.04
CA ALA A 237 -19.08 1.25 18.23
C ALA A 237 -20.22 0.26 17.92
N GLY A 238 -21.36 0.80 17.57
CA GLY A 238 -22.59 0.04 17.31
C GLY A 238 -22.96 -0.08 15.82
N PHE A 239 -22.00 -0.07 14.89
CA PHE A 239 -22.31 -0.29 13.48
C PHE A 239 -22.84 -1.71 13.24
N ASP A 240 -23.95 -1.83 12.52
CA ASP A 240 -24.33 -3.09 11.87
C ASP A 240 -23.86 -3.04 10.40
N PRO A 241 -22.81 -3.78 10.02
CA PRO A 241 -22.26 -3.76 8.66
C PRO A 241 -23.28 -4.21 7.59
N LEU A 242 -24.32 -4.96 7.97
CA LEU A 242 -25.38 -5.41 7.05
C LEU A 242 -26.35 -4.29 6.65
N LEU A 243 -26.38 -3.22 7.43
CA LEU A 243 -27.16 -2.01 7.13
C LEU A 243 -26.43 -1.03 6.20
N PHE A 244 -25.29 -1.41 5.65
CA PHE A 244 -24.54 -0.60 4.70
C PHE A 244 -24.32 -1.37 3.39
N ASP A 245 -24.67 -0.74 2.26
CA ASP A 245 -24.35 -1.24 0.95
C ASP A 245 -22.98 -0.77 0.50
N HIS A 246 -22.23 -1.67 -0.11
CA HIS A 246 -21.01 -1.32 -0.81
C HIS A 246 -21.34 -0.61 -2.12
N VAL A 247 -20.70 0.52 -2.34
CA VAL A 247 -20.78 1.30 -3.58
C VAL A 247 -19.37 1.61 -4.04
N ALA A 248 -19.03 1.23 -5.26
CA ALA A 248 -17.77 1.61 -5.88
C ALA A 248 -18.04 2.10 -7.30
N PHE A 249 -17.45 3.23 -7.67
CA PHE A 249 -17.60 3.82 -9.00
C PHE A 249 -16.35 4.57 -9.43
N PHE A 250 -16.19 4.77 -10.72
CA PHE A 250 -15.13 5.59 -11.27
C PHE A 250 -15.61 7.05 -11.37
N ASN A 251 -14.94 7.92 -10.61
CA ASN A 251 -15.12 9.36 -10.69
C ASN A 251 -14.22 9.90 -11.83
N GLU A 252 -14.84 10.25 -12.95
CA GLU A 252 -14.13 10.70 -14.16
C GLU A 252 -13.41 12.04 -13.95
N ASP A 253 -14.01 12.96 -13.18
CA ASP A 253 -13.42 14.29 -12.92
C ASP A 253 -12.15 14.20 -12.05
N ALA A 254 -12.12 13.27 -11.12
CA ALA A 254 -10.99 13.03 -10.23
C ALA A 254 -10.05 11.92 -10.70
N GLU A 255 -10.37 11.24 -11.81
CA GLU A 255 -9.64 10.10 -12.36
C GLU A 255 -9.35 9.02 -11.32
N GLN A 256 -10.37 8.66 -10.50
CA GLN A 256 -10.21 7.71 -9.40
C GLN A 256 -11.43 6.80 -9.22
N ILE A 257 -11.19 5.59 -8.73
CA ILE A 257 -12.24 4.82 -8.10
C ILE A 257 -12.48 5.41 -6.71
N GLU A 258 -13.74 5.48 -6.33
CA GLU A 258 -14.17 5.79 -4.97
C GLU A 258 -14.96 4.62 -4.40
N MET A 259 -14.64 4.21 -3.17
CA MET A 259 -15.43 3.25 -2.42
C MET A 259 -16.18 3.93 -1.28
N HIS A 260 -17.43 3.56 -1.16
CA HIS A 260 -18.33 4.08 -0.13
C HIS A 260 -19.11 2.94 0.53
N LEU A 261 -19.59 3.21 1.74
CA LEU A 261 -20.59 2.42 2.45
C LEU A 261 -21.86 3.27 2.59
N ALA A 262 -22.92 2.93 1.86
CA ALA A 262 -24.18 3.66 1.85
C ALA A 262 -25.15 3.09 2.89
N ALA A 263 -25.67 3.94 3.77
CA ALA A 263 -26.67 3.55 4.77
C ALA A 263 -27.99 3.15 4.11
N LYS A 264 -28.51 1.96 4.39
CA LYS A 264 -29.76 1.43 3.82
C LYS A 264 -31.00 2.09 4.37
N GLN A 265 -30.90 2.72 5.52
CA GLN A 265 -31.98 3.40 6.23
C GLN A 265 -31.41 4.51 7.11
N ALA A 266 -32.31 5.41 7.56
CA ALA A 266 -31.94 6.37 8.58
C ALA A 266 -31.65 5.64 9.90
N MET A 267 -30.52 5.97 10.54
CA MET A 267 -30.09 5.35 11.80
C MET A 267 -29.15 6.27 12.58
N THR A 268 -29.02 5.98 13.87
CA THR A 268 -27.98 6.58 14.72
C THR A 268 -27.04 5.47 15.19
N VAL A 269 -25.74 5.71 15.12
CA VAL A 269 -24.70 4.78 15.56
C VAL A 269 -23.92 5.40 16.70
N ASP A 270 -23.92 4.73 17.85
CA ASP A 270 -23.12 5.15 19.01
C ASP A 270 -21.69 4.63 18.89
N ILE A 271 -20.69 5.47 19.26
CA ILE A 271 -19.29 5.11 19.33
C ILE A 271 -18.82 5.32 20.77
N GLY A 272 -18.92 4.26 21.58
CA GLY A 272 -18.84 4.35 23.04
C GLY A 272 -17.54 4.96 23.55
N LEU A 273 -16.39 4.57 23.03
CA LEU A 273 -15.09 5.11 23.48
C LEU A 273 -14.86 6.58 23.06
N LEU A 274 -15.66 7.10 22.13
CA LEU A 274 -15.57 8.50 21.72
C LEU A 274 -16.64 9.38 22.38
N ASP A 275 -17.57 8.80 23.15
CA ASP A 275 -18.78 9.50 23.64
C ASP A 275 -19.46 10.31 22.51
N MET A 276 -19.71 9.63 21.37
CA MET A 276 -20.15 10.23 20.12
C MET A 276 -21.29 9.41 19.51
N ALA A 277 -22.35 10.09 19.06
CA ALA A 277 -23.41 9.50 18.25
C ALA A 277 -23.35 10.07 16.83
N VAL A 278 -23.41 9.22 15.83
CA VAL A 278 -23.37 9.58 14.42
C VAL A 278 -24.70 9.27 13.76
N GLU A 279 -25.35 10.29 13.25
CA GLU A 279 -26.60 10.16 12.51
C GLU A 279 -26.32 9.89 11.03
N PHE A 280 -27.08 8.97 10.46
CA PHE A 280 -27.11 8.67 9.03
C PHE A 280 -28.54 8.84 8.51
N ARG A 281 -28.66 9.47 7.35
CA ARG A 281 -29.87 9.41 6.53
C ARG A 281 -29.81 8.20 5.62
N GLU A 282 -30.94 7.72 5.15
CA GLU A 282 -30.97 6.72 4.08
C GLU A 282 -30.18 7.21 2.85
N GLY A 283 -29.32 6.38 2.31
CA GLY A 283 -28.45 6.71 1.19
C GLY A 283 -27.20 7.53 1.54
N GLU A 284 -27.08 8.03 2.79
CA GLU A 284 -25.89 8.75 3.20
C GLU A 284 -24.68 7.82 3.26
N THR A 285 -23.50 8.30 2.80
CA THR A 285 -22.35 7.45 2.61
C THR A 285 -21.19 7.75 3.57
N ILE A 286 -20.46 6.71 3.93
CA ILE A 286 -19.11 6.81 4.47
C ILE A 286 -18.12 6.57 3.31
N HIS A 287 -17.30 7.54 2.98
CA HIS A 287 -16.23 7.39 2.00
C HIS A 287 -15.06 6.62 2.66
N THR A 288 -14.69 5.49 2.08
CA THR A 288 -13.76 4.54 2.69
C THR A 288 -12.44 4.41 1.94
N GLU A 289 -12.42 4.66 0.62
CA GLU A 289 -11.18 4.59 -0.17
C GLU A 289 -11.29 5.43 -1.43
N ILE A 290 -10.16 6.00 -1.84
CA ILE A 290 -9.89 6.41 -3.22
C ILE A 290 -8.84 5.50 -3.82
N SER A 291 -8.91 5.30 -5.15
CA SER A 291 -7.84 4.67 -5.91
C SER A 291 -7.67 5.40 -7.24
N ARG A 292 -6.75 6.37 -7.24
CA ARG A 292 -6.46 7.21 -8.41
C ARG A 292 -5.83 6.37 -9.51
N LYS A 293 -6.18 6.73 -10.73
CA LYS A 293 -5.63 6.13 -11.95
C LYS A 293 -4.78 7.20 -12.66
N PHE A 294 -3.74 6.75 -13.31
CA PHE A 294 -2.74 7.65 -13.86
C PHE A 294 -2.71 7.56 -15.39
N SER A 295 -2.65 8.69 -16.06
CA SER A 295 -2.09 8.76 -17.40
C SER A 295 -0.58 8.94 -17.30
N ARG A 296 0.17 8.61 -18.36
CA ARG A 296 1.61 8.88 -18.38
C ARG A 296 1.91 10.36 -18.14
N GLU A 297 1.07 11.24 -18.70
CA GLU A 297 1.22 12.67 -18.54
C GLU A 297 0.96 13.14 -17.10
N SER A 298 -0.10 12.66 -16.45
CA SER A 298 -0.41 13.02 -15.05
C SER A 298 0.67 12.51 -14.09
N ALA A 299 1.20 11.31 -14.33
CA ALA A 299 2.30 10.75 -13.55
C ALA A 299 3.59 11.56 -13.71
N MET A 300 3.97 11.91 -14.95
CA MET A 300 5.19 12.71 -15.20
C MET A 300 5.12 14.07 -14.51
N ARG A 301 3.97 14.76 -14.59
CA ARG A 301 3.79 16.05 -13.85
C ARG A 301 3.92 15.88 -12.33
N LEU A 302 3.45 14.76 -11.79
CA LEU A 302 3.56 14.48 -10.36
C LEU A 302 5.02 14.22 -9.95
N PHE A 303 5.76 13.46 -10.76
CA PHE A 303 7.18 13.19 -10.51
C PHE A 303 8.01 14.45 -10.53
N GLU A 304 7.83 15.29 -11.54
CA GLU A 304 8.53 16.59 -11.68
C GLU A 304 8.32 17.46 -10.43
N ARG A 305 7.07 17.61 -9.97
CA ARG A 305 6.77 18.39 -8.75
C ARG A 305 7.40 17.81 -7.48
N ALA A 306 7.56 16.49 -7.43
CA ALA A 306 8.19 15.80 -6.31
C ALA A 306 9.73 15.75 -6.38
N GLY A 307 10.35 16.33 -7.42
CA GLY A 307 11.80 16.28 -7.60
C GLY A 307 12.34 14.95 -8.09
N LEU A 308 11.52 14.19 -8.84
CA LEU A 308 11.85 12.88 -9.40
C LEU A 308 11.79 12.91 -10.93
N ALA A 309 12.63 12.10 -11.59
CA ALA A 309 12.63 11.86 -13.02
C ALA A 309 12.39 10.38 -13.33
N ALA A 310 11.55 10.10 -14.32
CA ALA A 310 11.36 8.74 -14.80
C ALA A 310 12.50 8.33 -15.75
N GLU A 311 13.27 7.33 -15.36
CA GLU A 311 14.36 6.78 -16.17
C GLU A 311 13.89 5.63 -17.05
N ARG A 312 13.14 4.69 -16.46
CA ARG A 312 12.61 3.52 -17.18
C ARG A 312 11.15 3.32 -16.87
N TRP A 313 10.41 2.83 -17.86
CA TRP A 313 8.97 2.62 -17.76
C TRP A 313 8.63 1.23 -18.28
N PHE A 314 8.21 0.33 -17.40
CA PHE A 314 7.81 -1.03 -17.70
C PHE A 314 6.29 -1.13 -17.63
N THR A 315 5.67 -1.70 -18.63
CA THR A 315 4.21 -1.83 -18.69
C THR A 315 3.82 -3.17 -19.28
N ASP A 316 2.64 -3.66 -18.96
CA ASP A 316 2.05 -4.82 -19.60
C ASP A 316 1.59 -4.53 -21.02
N ASP A 317 1.32 -5.58 -21.81
CA ASP A 317 0.92 -5.45 -23.23
C ASP A 317 -0.36 -4.63 -23.44
N ALA A 318 -1.28 -4.63 -22.47
CA ALA A 318 -2.51 -3.86 -22.54
C ALA A 318 -2.35 -2.41 -22.03
N GLY A 319 -1.21 -2.08 -21.43
CA GLY A 319 -0.97 -0.77 -20.81
C GLY A 319 -1.84 -0.50 -19.58
N TRP A 320 -2.26 -1.55 -18.88
CA TRP A 320 -3.16 -1.42 -17.73
C TRP A 320 -2.45 -1.06 -16.43
N PHE A 321 -1.19 -1.46 -16.31
CA PHE A 321 -0.37 -1.18 -15.15
C PHE A 321 1.04 -0.79 -15.60
N SER A 322 1.75 -0.04 -14.77
CA SER A 322 3.14 0.31 -15.03
C SER A 322 3.97 0.20 -13.76
N LEU A 323 5.20 -0.31 -13.91
CA LEU A 323 6.27 -0.09 -12.95
C LEU A 323 7.20 0.98 -13.52
N VAL A 324 7.39 2.06 -12.77
CA VAL A 324 8.23 3.17 -13.19
C VAL A 324 9.45 3.23 -12.29
N GLU A 325 10.62 3.20 -12.90
CA GLU A 325 11.87 3.44 -12.20
C GLU A 325 12.17 4.93 -12.24
N LEU A 326 12.32 5.50 -11.07
CA LEU A 326 12.52 6.91 -10.84
C LEU A 326 13.90 7.14 -10.22
N ALA A 327 14.56 8.21 -10.62
CA ALA A 327 15.74 8.77 -9.97
C ALA A 327 15.40 10.16 -9.38
N ARG A 328 16.18 10.59 -8.42
CA ARG A 328 16.10 11.95 -7.90
C ARG A 328 16.64 12.92 -8.96
N ASN A 329 15.94 14.02 -9.18
CA ASN A 329 16.47 15.14 -9.97
C ASN A 329 17.67 15.77 -9.22
N ASP A 330 18.73 16.13 -9.96
CA ASP A 330 19.93 16.82 -9.44
C ASP A 330 19.59 18.23 -8.90
#